data_ce5a7fda5048b3285c7335e064070428
#
_entry.id   ce5a7fda5048b3285c7335e064070428
#
_cell.length_a   1.000
_cell.length_b   1.000
_cell.length_c   1.000
_cell.angle_alpha   90.00
_cell.angle_beta   90.00
_cell.angle_gamma   90.00
#
_symmetry.space_group_name_H-M   'P 1'
#
loop_
_entity.id
_entity.type
_entity.pdbx_description
1 polymer ?
#
loop_
_entity_poly.entity_id
_entity_poly.type
_entity_poly.pdbx_seq_one_letter_code
_entity_poly.pdbx_strand_id
1 'polypeptide(L)'
;MKIIESIMKRNPCYKANKKITVKGFMLHSVGCSQPSASVFIKNWDKESCDDACVHAFIDGNTGDVYQTLPWNHRGWHAGGSANNTHIGVEMCEPDSITYTGGANFVIKDEAKTKEVVIRTYNSAVDLCAKLCKDYSLNPLETGVVVSHAEGYKRGIASNNADPTHLWARLGLGYTMETFRNDVHNKMRSINDTKNNKSVKYLVQVGAFSNKSGAETRLEEAKKAGFKDAFIKVVE
;
A
#
# COMPACT_ATOMS: atom_id res chain seq x y z
N MET A 1 -5.42 0.82 6.38
CA MET A 1 -4.18 1.62 6.39
C MET A 1 -4.52 3.07 6.72
N LYS A 2 -3.84 3.68 7.68
CA LYS A 2 -3.90 5.11 8.01
C LYS A 2 -2.58 5.76 7.59
N ILE A 3 -2.61 6.96 7.00
CA ILE A 3 -1.41 7.75 6.71
C ILE A 3 -1.29 8.82 7.79
N ILE A 4 -0.15 8.83 8.47
CA ILE A 4 0.18 9.75 9.56
C ILE A 4 1.33 10.62 9.07
N GLU A 5 1.13 11.92 9.03
CA GLU A 5 2.19 12.86 8.69
C GLU A 5 3.21 12.95 9.84
N SER A 6 4.44 12.59 9.56
CA SER A 6 5.58 12.59 10.49
C SER A 6 6.85 13.08 9.80
N ILE A 7 6.73 14.24 9.13
CA ILE A 7 7.79 14.80 8.29
C ILE A 7 9.07 15.04 9.09
N MET A 8 10.17 14.44 8.65
CA MET A 8 11.50 14.56 9.24
C MET A 8 12.15 15.90 8.87
N LYS A 9 11.71 16.98 9.53
CA LYS A 9 12.09 18.36 9.19
C LYS A 9 13.56 18.70 9.46
N ARG A 10 14.24 17.90 10.27
CA ARG A 10 15.67 18.07 10.60
C ARG A 10 16.57 17.32 9.63
N ASN A 11 16.03 16.32 8.92
CA ASN A 11 16.79 15.55 7.94
C ASN A 11 17.26 16.42 6.77
N PRO A 12 18.52 16.28 6.32
CA PRO A 12 19.08 17.06 5.19
C PRO A 12 18.29 16.97 3.89
N CYS A 13 17.67 15.83 3.57
CA CYS A 13 16.84 15.69 2.37
C CYS A 13 15.62 16.64 2.40
N TYR A 14 14.96 16.76 3.55
CA TYR A 14 13.87 17.72 3.71
C TYR A 14 14.36 19.15 3.58
N LYS A 15 15.46 19.50 4.27
CA LYS A 15 16.06 20.85 4.24
C LYS A 15 16.54 21.26 2.85
N ALA A 16 17.07 20.30 2.08
CA ALA A 16 17.50 20.55 0.70
C ALA A 16 16.34 20.93 -0.23
N ASN A 17 15.11 20.58 0.11
CA ASN A 17 13.88 20.92 -0.60
C ASN A 17 13.91 20.63 -2.12
N LYS A 18 14.74 19.68 -2.55
CA LYS A 18 14.82 19.28 -3.97
C LYS A 18 13.55 18.54 -4.35
N LYS A 19 12.94 18.93 -5.48
CA LYS A 19 11.74 18.28 -6.02
C LYS A 19 12.11 17.25 -7.08
N ILE A 20 11.24 16.24 -7.21
CA ILE A 20 11.31 15.25 -8.28
C ILE A 20 10.00 15.25 -9.07
N THR A 21 10.09 14.87 -10.34
CA THR A 21 8.93 14.38 -11.08
C THR A 21 8.78 12.91 -10.74
N VAL A 22 7.70 12.56 -10.04
CA VAL A 22 7.44 11.18 -9.63
C VAL A 22 7.13 10.33 -10.86
N LYS A 23 7.96 9.32 -11.11
CA LYS A 23 7.83 8.37 -12.22
C LYS A 23 7.63 6.93 -11.73
N GLY A 24 7.75 6.69 -10.44
CA GLY A 24 7.60 5.35 -9.90
C GLY A 24 7.64 5.29 -8.38
N PHE A 25 7.59 4.05 -7.93
CA PHE A 25 7.57 3.65 -6.52
C PHE A 25 8.64 2.57 -6.32
N MET A 26 9.52 2.76 -5.34
CA MET A 26 10.51 1.75 -4.96
C MET A 26 10.17 1.23 -3.57
N LEU A 27 9.94 -0.08 -3.50
CA LEU A 27 9.60 -0.77 -2.27
C LEU A 27 10.87 -1.32 -1.62
N HIS A 28 11.02 -1.02 -0.33
CA HIS A 28 12.10 -1.47 0.52
C HIS A 28 11.58 -2.22 1.73
N SER A 29 12.49 -2.87 2.45
CA SER A 29 12.31 -3.25 3.84
C SER A 29 13.56 -2.90 4.62
N VAL A 30 13.38 -2.58 5.91
CA VAL A 30 14.40 -1.91 6.72
C VAL A 30 15.69 -2.70 6.96
N GLY A 31 15.75 -3.99 6.59
CA GLY A 31 16.94 -4.84 6.70
C GLY A 31 17.40 -5.10 8.15
N CYS A 32 16.50 -4.92 9.11
CA CYS A 32 16.76 -5.22 10.52
C CYS A 32 15.47 -5.59 11.26
N SER A 33 15.59 -6.38 12.33
CA SER A 33 14.47 -6.89 13.12
C SER A 33 13.82 -5.78 13.96
N GLN A 34 13.23 -4.79 13.30
CA GLN A 34 12.59 -3.64 13.96
C GLN A 34 11.21 -3.35 13.38
N PRO A 35 10.11 -3.67 14.11
CA PRO A 35 8.76 -3.46 13.63
C PRO A 35 8.24 -2.02 13.82
N SER A 36 8.92 -1.18 14.60
CA SER A 36 8.41 0.15 14.93
C SER A 36 8.97 1.24 14.03
N ALA A 37 8.11 1.88 13.24
CA ALA A 37 8.46 3.02 12.40
C ALA A 37 9.01 4.21 13.21
N SER A 38 8.51 4.41 14.43
CA SER A 38 8.94 5.52 15.30
C SER A 38 10.43 5.49 15.65
N VAL A 39 11.03 4.30 15.68
CA VAL A 39 12.48 4.13 15.95
C VAL A 39 13.28 4.74 14.80
N PHE A 40 12.92 4.44 13.56
CA PHE A 40 13.59 4.99 12.37
C PHE A 40 13.38 6.50 12.28
N ILE A 41 12.16 7.00 12.47
CA ILE A 41 11.84 8.42 12.44
C ILE A 41 12.72 9.18 13.44
N LYS A 42 12.78 8.71 14.69
CA LYS A 42 13.63 9.32 15.75
C LYS A 42 15.11 9.33 15.38
N ASN A 43 15.57 8.27 14.72
CA ASN A 43 16.99 8.13 14.36
C ASN A 43 17.36 8.93 13.12
N TRP A 44 16.44 9.10 12.16
CA TRP A 44 16.72 9.75 10.89
C TRP A 44 16.29 11.22 10.85
N ASP A 45 15.44 11.69 11.77
CA ASP A 45 15.10 13.12 11.87
C ASP A 45 16.19 13.89 12.63
N LYS A 46 17.40 13.87 12.07
CA LYS A 46 18.60 14.53 12.59
C LYS A 46 19.38 15.18 11.45
N GLU A 47 20.08 16.27 11.75
CA GLU A 47 20.96 16.94 10.78
C GLU A 47 22.16 16.09 10.37
N SER A 48 22.59 15.19 11.27
CA SER A 48 23.70 14.25 11.03
C SER A 48 23.30 13.02 10.20
N CYS A 49 22.03 12.83 9.87
CA CYS A 49 21.58 11.74 9.01
C CYS A 49 21.57 12.23 7.56
N ASP A 50 22.73 12.24 6.93
CA ASP A 50 22.94 12.79 5.58
C ASP A 50 22.95 11.72 4.47
N ASP A 51 22.83 10.44 4.84
CA ASP A 51 22.91 9.28 3.97
C ASP A 51 21.60 8.48 3.82
N ALA A 52 20.54 8.85 4.55
CA ALA A 52 19.28 8.11 4.50
C ALA A 52 18.05 9.03 4.63
N CYS A 53 17.10 8.86 3.70
CA CYS A 53 15.80 9.50 3.76
C CYS A 53 14.81 8.78 2.83
N VAL A 54 13.72 8.29 3.39
CA VAL A 54 12.60 7.70 2.64
C VAL A 54 11.36 8.59 2.75
N HIS A 55 10.38 8.34 1.88
CA HIS A 55 9.13 9.09 1.88
C HIS A 55 8.15 8.59 2.95
N ALA A 56 8.23 7.30 3.31
CA ALA A 56 7.43 6.75 4.38
C ALA A 56 8.04 5.46 4.97
N PHE A 57 7.68 5.19 6.23
CA PHE A 57 7.78 3.88 6.86
C PHE A 57 6.39 3.27 7.03
N ILE A 58 6.28 1.97 6.81
CA ILE A 58 5.10 1.17 7.15
C ILE A 58 5.39 0.44 8.44
N ASP A 59 4.68 0.76 9.51
CA ASP A 59 4.87 0.18 10.82
C ASP A 59 4.45 -1.29 10.86
N GLY A 60 5.33 -2.15 11.33
CA GLY A 60 5.11 -3.59 11.41
C GLY A 60 4.06 -3.99 12.45
N ASN A 61 3.87 -3.20 13.51
CA ASN A 61 2.93 -3.52 14.58
C ASN A 61 1.48 -3.17 14.20
N THR A 62 1.29 -2.07 13.46
CA THR A 62 -0.05 -1.53 13.17
C THR A 62 -0.42 -1.58 11.69
N GLY A 63 0.56 -1.58 10.78
CA GLY A 63 0.37 -1.39 9.35
C GLY A 63 0.10 0.08 8.97
N ASP A 64 0.18 1.01 9.91
CA ASP A 64 0.06 2.43 9.61
C ASP A 64 1.26 2.95 8.86
N VAL A 65 1.02 3.91 7.98
CA VAL A 65 2.05 4.55 7.15
C VAL A 65 2.43 5.88 7.80
N TYR A 66 3.70 6.03 8.13
CA TYR A 66 4.26 7.28 8.62
C TYR A 66 4.97 7.99 7.47
N GLN A 67 4.33 9.04 6.93
CA GLN A 67 4.92 9.85 5.87
C GLN A 67 6.02 10.73 6.46
N THR A 68 7.25 10.54 6.00
CA THR A 68 8.45 11.18 6.56
C THR A 68 9.06 12.24 5.64
N LEU A 69 8.69 12.24 4.37
CA LEU A 69 9.08 13.25 3.37
C LEU A 69 7.88 13.56 2.47
N PRO A 70 7.68 14.79 1.99
CA PRO A 70 6.67 15.07 0.98
C PRO A 70 6.91 14.23 -0.27
N TRP A 71 5.84 13.66 -0.84
CA TRP A 71 5.93 12.64 -1.90
C TRP A 71 6.72 13.06 -3.14
N ASN A 72 6.76 14.34 -3.45
CA ASN A 72 7.50 14.91 -4.59
C ASN A 72 8.88 15.48 -4.22
N HIS A 73 9.39 15.21 -3.03
CA HIS A 73 10.76 15.54 -2.67
C HIS A 73 11.72 14.44 -3.11
N ARG A 74 12.98 14.83 -3.35
CA ARG A 74 14.05 13.88 -3.58
C ARG A 74 14.42 13.19 -2.28
N GLY A 75 14.25 11.88 -2.21
CA GLY A 75 14.75 11.07 -1.10
C GLY A 75 16.21 10.64 -1.28
N TRP A 76 16.72 9.92 -0.27
CA TRP A 76 18.01 9.24 -0.33
C TRP A 76 17.81 7.80 0.16
N HIS A 77 17.24 6.94 -0.70
CA HIS A 77 16.81 5.59 -0.35
C HIS A 77 17.34 4.51 -1.28
N ALA A 78 17.76 4.87 -2.49
CA ALA A 78 18.10 3.90 -3.51
C ALA A 78 19.61 3.74 -3.73
N GLY A 79 20.45 4.66 -3.23
CA GLY A 79 21.88 4.69 -3.56
C GLY A 79 22.15 4.86 -5.06
N GLY A 80 21.20 5.40 -5.83
CA GLY A 80 21.29 5.54 -7.28
C GLY A 80 20.31 6.55 -7.86
N SER A 81 20.11 6.50 -9.19
CA SER A 81 19.30 7.46 -9.93
C SER A 81 17.80 7.39 -9.60
N ALA A 82 17.31 6.28 -9.03
CA ALA A 82 15.93 6.16 -8.57
C ALA A 82 15.56 7.22 -7.51
N ASN A 83 16.53 7.71 -6.72
CA ASN A 83 16.33 8.85 -5.81
C ASN A 83 15.75 10.11 -6.50
N ASN A 84 15.93 10.24 -7.81
CA ASN A 84 15.50 11.41 -8.57
C ASN A 84 14.11 11.23 -9.21
N THR A 85 13.48 10.06 -9.07
CA THR A 85 12.26 9.73 -9.83
C THR A 85 11.27 8.85 -9.07
N HIS A 86 11.71 8.11 -8.04
CA HIS A 86 10.86 7.14 -7.34
C HIS A 86 10.57 7.59 -5.91
N ILE A 87 9.33 7.37 -5.48
CA ILE A 87 8.96 7.41 -4.07
C ILE A 87 9.50 6.15 -3.41
N GLY A 88 10.38 6.30 -2.42
CA GLY A 88 10.89 5.17 -1.63
C GLY A 88 10.07 4.95 -0.37
N VAL A 89 9.69 3.71 -0.09
CA VAL A 89 8.93 3.32 1.10
C VAL A 89 9.53 2.10 1.75
N GLU A 90 9.76 2.18 3.05
CA GLU A 90 10.31 1.13 3.88
C GLU A 90 9.22 0.38 4.64
N MET A 91 9.16 -0.92 4.48
CA MET A 91 8.38 -1.80 5.34
C MET A 91 9.22 -2.16 6.58
N CYS A 92 8.72 -1.86 7.78
CA CYS A 92 9.33 -2.33 9.02
C CYS A 92 9.21 -3.86 9.12
N GLU A 93 10.26 -4.48 9.64
CA GLU A 93 10.38 -5.93 9.70
C GLU A 93 10.10 -6.49 11.09
N PRO A 94 9.66 -7.76 11.18
CA PRO A 94 9.30 -8.37 12.46
C PRO A 94 10.50 -8.52 13.41
N ASP A 95 10.26 -8.36 14.71
CA ASP A 95 11.22 -8.64 15.77
C ASP A 95 11.42 -10.14 16.04
N SER A 96 10.59 -10.98 15.43
CA SER A 96 10.63 -12.44 15.49
C SER A 96 11.64 -13.09 14.53
N ILE A 97 12.48 -12.29 13.86
CA ILE A 97 13.62 -12.75 13.06
C ILE A 97 14.94 -12.27 13.68
N THR A 98 16.04 -12.88 13.26
CA THR A 98 17.40 -12.39 13.60
C THR A 98 18.28 -12.52 12.37
N TYR A 99 18.83 -11.40 11.92
CA TYR A 99 19.78 -11.39 10.81
C TYR A 99 21.11 -12.02 11.24
N THR A 100 21.67 -12.85 10.35
CA THR A 100 22.93 -13.57 10.57
C THR A 100 24.04 -13.11 9.63
N GLY A 101 23.73 -12.18 8.73
CA GLY A 101 24.67 -11.55 7.80
C GLY A 101 24.02 -11.30 6.43
N GLY A 102 24.15 -10.07 5.91
CA GLY A 102 23.50 -9.66 4.67
C GLY A 102 22.01 -9.92 4.69
N ALA A 103 21.47 -10.57 3.65
CA ALA A 103 20.07 -10.93 3.55
C ALA A 103 19.67 -12.24 4.28
N ASN A 104 20.62 -12.87 5.01
CA ASN A 104 20.34 -14.12 5.73
C ASN A 104 19.79 -13.84 7.11
N PHE A 105 18.76 -14.58 7.51
CA PHE A 105 18.15 -14.47 8.83
C PHE A 105 17.58 -15.80 9.31
N VAL A 106 17.37 -15.92 10.62
CA VAL A 106 16.70 -17.02 11.30
C VAL A 106 15.33 -16.56 11.77
N ILE A 107 14.31 -17.37 11.55
CA ILE A 107 12.95 -17.12 12.04
C ILE A 107 12.84 -17.76 13.43
N LYS A 108 12.48 -16.98 14.44
CA LYS A 108 12.24 -17.42 15.83
C LYS A 108 10.79 -17.78 16.08
N ASP A 109 9.86 -17.07 15.43
CA ASP A 109 8.43 -17.29 15.50
C ASP A 109 7.85 -17.07 14.10
N GLU A 110 7.50 -18.17 13.44
CA GLU A 110 7.01 -18.12 12.05
C GLU A 110 5.63 -17.47 11.95
N ALA A 111 4.74 -17.76 12.89
CA ALA A 111 3.37 -17.21 12.87
C ALA A 111 3.40 -15.68 13.03
N LYS A 112 4.14 -15.18 14.02
CA LYS A 112 4.32 -13.74 14.23
C LYS A 112 5.03 -13.07 13.06
N THR A 113 6.04 -13.74 12.49
CA THR A 113 6.77 -13.21 11.32
C THR A 113 5.84 -13.05 10.13
N LYS A 114 5.05 -14.07 9.81
CA LYS A 114 4.05 -14.04 8.72
C LYS A 114 3.01 -12.95 8.94
N GLU A 115 2.49 -12.83 10.16
CA GLU A 115 1.49 -11.80 10.50
C GLU A 115 2.01 -10.38 10.21
N VAL A 116 3.22 -10.05 10.65
CA VAL A 116 3.83 -8.74 10.41
C VAL A 116 4.07 -8.50 8.92
N VAL A 117 4.63 -9.49 8.20
CA VAL A 117 4.92 -9.36 6.77
C VAL A 117 3.64 -9.22 5.94
N ILE A 118 2.59 -9.98 6.24
CA ILE A 118 1.28 -9.85 5.59
C ILE A 118 0.71 -8.44 5.82
N ARG A 119 0.80 -7.93 7.05
CA ARG A 119 0.30 -6.61 7.41
C ARG A 119 1.02 -5.50 6.64
N THR A 120 2.35 -5.51 6.64
CA THR A 120 3.13 -4.49 5.94
C THR A 120 3.00 -4.58 4.42
N TYR A 121 2.92 -5.79 3.87
CA TYR A 121 2.63 -6.03 2.44
C TYR A 121 1.29 -5.42 2.03
N ASN A 122 0.21 -5.72 2.76
CA ASN A 122 -1.12 -5.18 2.44
C ASN A 122 -1.16 -3.65 2.53
N SER A 123 -0.50 -3.08 3.52
CA SER A 123 -0.38 -1.61 3.65
C SER A 123 0.45 -1.00 2.53
N ALA A 124 1.50 -1.69 2.08
CA ALA A 124 2.31 -1.26 0.93
C ALA A 124 1.49 -1.29 -0.38
N VAL A 125 0.67 -2.33 -0.58
CA VAL A 125 -0.27 -2.41 -1.72
C VAL A 125 -1.24 -1.23 -1.71
N ASP A 126 -1.87 -0.97 -0.57
CA ASP A 126 -2.82 0.14 -0.42
C ASP A 126 -2.16 1.51 -0.68
N LEU A 127 -0.97 1.75 -0.14
CA LEU A 127 -0.22 2.99 -0.32
C LEU A 127 0.23 3.17 -1.77
N CYS A 128 0.81 2.12 -2.36
CA CYS A 128 1.27 2.15 -3.74
C CYS A 128 0.12 2.39 -4.72
N ALA A 129 -1.04 1.73 -4.52
CA ALA A 129 -2.24 1.96 -5.32
C ALA A 129 -2.73 3.41 -5.25
N LYS A 130 -2.73 3.99 -4.04
CA LYS A 130 -3.07 5.41 -3.84
C LYS A 130 -2.09 6.31 -4.60
N LEU A 131 -0.79 6.11 -4.43
CA LEU A 131 0.24 6.96 -5.03
C LEU A 131 0.30 6.79 -6.56
N CYS A 132 0.16 5.57 -7.08
CA CYS A 132 0.04 5.34 -8.51
C CYS A 132 -1.14 6.10 -9.12
N LYS A 133 -2.26 6.16 -8.39
CA LYS A 133 -3.43 6.94 -8.81
C LYS A 133 -3.17 8.44 -8.76
N ASP A 134 -2.60 8.94 -7.66
CA ASP A 134 -2.34 10.37 -7.45
C ASP A 134 -1.36 10.93 -8.51
N TYR A 135 -0.42 10.11 -8.98
CA TYR A 135 0.59 10.46 -9.98
C TYR A 135 0.31 9.90 -11.39
N SER A 136 -0.87 9.30 -11.62
CA SER A 136 -1.27 8.72 -12.92
C SER A 136 -0.27 7.68 -13.45
N LEU A 137 0.25 6.83 -12.56
CA LEU A 137 1.22 5.79 -12.87
C LEU A 137 0.51 4.45 -13.12
N ASN A 138 1.01 3.67 -14.09
CA ASN A 138 0.58 2.29 -14.30
C ASN A 138 1.52 1.34 -13.54
N PRO A 139 1.07 0.64 -12.48
CA PRO A 139 1.94 -0.23 -11.69
C PRO A 139 2.46 -1.44 -12.46
N LEU A 140 1.81 -1.81 -13.57
CA LEU A 140 2.23 -2.94 -14.43
C LEU A 140 3.29 -2.53 -15.46
N GLU A 141 3.50 -1.23 -15.66
CA GLU A 141 4.52 -0.74 -16.57
C GLU A 141 5.91 -1.00 -16.00
N THR A 142 6.81 -1.48 -16.88
CA THR A 142 8.16 -1.83 -16.51
C THR A 142 8.93 -0.64 -15.93
N GLY A 143 9.43 -0.80 -14.69
CA GLY A 143 10.23 0.22 -14.00
C GLY A 143 9.41 1.24 -13.20
N VAL A 144 8.09 1.17 -13.23
CA VAL A 144 7.23 2.05 -12.43
C VAL A 144 7.18 1.58 -10.98
N VAL A 145 6.86 0.32 -10.73
CA VAL A 145 6.88 -0.25 -9.39
C VAL A 145 7.97 -1.30 -9.31
N VAL A 146 8.99 -1.02 -8.52
CA VAL A 146 10.18 -1.86 -8.39
C VAL A 146 10.54 -2.12 -6.93
N SER A 147 11.21 -3.23 -6.65
CA SER A 147 11.94 -3.43 -5.40
C SER A 147 13.34 -2.81 -5.48
N HIS A 148 14.03 -2.69 -4.34
CA HIS A 148 15.45 -2.31 -4.35
C HIS A 148 16.28 -3.30 -5.19
N ALA A 149 16.05 -4.60 -5.01
CA ALA A 149 16.72 -5.66 -5.78
C ALA A 149 16.51 -5.54 -7.30
N GLU A 150 15.28 -5.22 -7.74
CA GLU A 150 15.00 -4.95 -9.15
C GLU A 150 15.65 -3.65 -9.62
N GLY A 151 15.67 -2.62 -8.77
CA GLY A 151 16.35 -1.35 -9.04
C GLY A 151 17.85 -1.53 -9.28
N TYR A 152 18.51 -2.38 -8.49
CA TYR A 152 19.91 -2.75 -8.71
C TYR A 152 20.12 -3.42 -10.07
N LYS A 153 19.32 -4.44 -10.39
CA LYS A 153 19.40 -5.13 -11.71
C LYS A 153 19.18 -4.19 -12.89
N ARG A 154 18.48 -3.10 -12.68
CA ARG A 154 18.21 -2.06 -13.68
C ARG A 154 19.25 -0.93 -13.70
N GLY A 155 20.26 -0.96 -12.82
CA GLY A 155 21.30 0.07 -12.72
C GLY A 155 20.81 1.41 -12.14
N ILE A 156 19.69 1.42 -11.41
CA ILE A 156 19.11 2.64 -10.82
C ILE A 156 19.18 2.68 -9.28
N ALA A 157 19.69 1.60 -8.66
CA ALA A 157 19.86 1.47 -7.21
C ALA A 157 21.15 0.74 -6.85
N SER A 158 21.60 0.86 -5.61
CA SER A 158 22.69 0.09 -5.03
C SER A 158 22.31 -1.39 -4.85
N ASN A 159 23.30 -2.24 -4.57
CA ASN A 159 23.08 -3.69 -4.43
C ASN A 159 22.47 -4.02 -3.06
N ASN A 160 21.15 -4.23 -3.04
CA ASN A 160 20.40 -4.73 -1.89
C ASN A 160 19.34 -5.76 -2.34
N ALA A 161 18.96 -6.67 -1.42
CA ALA A 161 18.06 -7.79 -1.71
C ALA A 161 16.61 -7.53 -1.29
N ASP A 162 16.33 -6.41 -0.66
CA ASP A 162 15.04 -6.07 -0.07
C ASP A 162 13.96 -5.74 -1.12
N PRO A 163 12.71 -5.94 -0.81
CA PRO A 163 12.18 -6.72 0.32
C PRO A 163 12.02 -8.22 0.01
N THR A 164 12.38 -8.67 -1.20
CA THR A 164 12.06 -10.01 -1.71
C THR A 164 12.78 -11.13 -0.99
N HIS A 165 13.94 -10.85 -0.36
CA HIS A 165 14.66 -11.82 0.47
C HIS A 165 13.80 -12.33 1.64
N LEU A 166 13.03 -11.42 2.28
CA LEU A 166 12.14 -11.76 3.39
C LEU A 166 10.95 -12.59 2.91
N TRP A 167 10.32 -12.20 1.81
CA TRP A 167 9.14 -12.87 1.27
C TRP A 167 9.41 -14.30 0.82
N ALA A 168 10.53 -14.52 0.15
CA ALA A 168 10.89 -15.80 -0.45
C ALA A 168 10.95 -16.95 0.59
N ARG A 169 11.29 -16.62 1.85
CA ARG A 169 11.46 -17.64 2.90
C ARG A 169 10.17 -18.00 3.65
N LEU A 170 9.09 -17.25 3.47
CA LEU A 170 7.87 -17.38 4.26
C LEU A 170 6.78 -18.22 3.59
N GLY A 171 6.98 -18.61 2.33
CA GLY A 171 5.99 -19.40 1.59
C GLY A 171 4.64 -18.72 1.37
N LEU A 172 4.62 -17.38 1.38
CA LEU A 172 3.40 -16.57 1.23
C LEU A 172 3.03 -16.33 -0.26
N GLY A 173 3.84 -16.80 -1.21
CA GLY A 173 3.63 -16.54 -2.62
C GLY A 173 3.87 -15.10 -3.05
N TYR A 174 4.44 -14.26 -2.17
CA TYR A 174 4.72 -12.85 -2.46
C TYR A 174 5.95 -12.71 -3.36
N THR A 175 5.76 -12.02 -4.48
CA THR A 175 6.79 -11.63 -5.44
C THR A 175 6.51 -10.19 -5.87
N MET A 176 7.44 -9.55 -6.56
CA MET A 176 7.16 -8.22 -7.13
C MET A 176 6.11 -8.28 -8.25
N GLU A 177 5.95 -9.41 -8.91
CA GLU A 177 4.88 -9.60 -9.90
C GLU A 177 3.51 -9.64 -9.21
N THR A 178 3.35 -10.46 -8.15
CA THR A 178 2.11 -10.50 -7.36
C THR A 178 1.82 -9.13 -6.74
N PHE A 179 2.84 -8.43 -6.21
CA PHE A 179 2.69 -7.09 -5.65
C PHE A 179 2.12 -6.09 -6.67
N ARG A 180 2.68 -6.03 -7.88
CA ARG A 180 2.19 -5.14 -8.95
C ARG A 180 0.76 -5.46 -9.36
N ASN A 181 0.41 -6.74 -9.44
CA ASN A 181 -0.94 -7.18 -9.75
C ASN A 181 -1.93 -6.80 -8.64
N ASP A 182 -1.56 -6.96 -7.37
CA ASP A 182 -2.38 -6.57 -6.22
C ASP A 182 -2.59 -5.06 -6.17
N VAL A 183 -1.54 -4.27 -6.45
CA VAL A 183 -1.64 -2.81 -6.59
C VAL A 183 -2.61 -2.43 -7.72
N HIS A 184 -2.48 -3.05 -8.88
CA HIS A 184 -3.38 -2.79 -10.02
C HIS A 184 -4.84 -3.11 -9.70
N ASN A 185 -5.10 -4.27 -9.09
CA ASN A 185 -6.44 -4.69 -8.67
C ASN A 185 -7.02 -3.74 -7.62
N LYS A 186 -6.20 -3.28 -6.67
CA LYS A 186 -6.61 -2.28 -5.69
C LYS A 186 -6.98 -0.95 -6.33
N MET A 187 -6.22 -0.48 -7.31
CA MET A 187 -6.54 0.74 -8.05
C MET A 187 -7.89 0.65 -8.75
N ARG A 188 -8.23 -0.50 -9.34
CA ARG A 188 -9.53 -0.76 -9.97
C ARG A 188 -10.67 -0.69 -8.95
N SER A 189 -10.53 -1.40 -7.82
CA SER A 189 -11.55 -1.39 -6.75
C SER A 189 -11.82 0.02 -6.20
N ILE A 190 -10.79 0.88 -6.08
CA ILE A 190 -10.95 2.28 -5.67
C ILE A 190 -11.72 3.08 -6.73
N ASN A 191 -11.56 2.78 -8.03
CA ASN A 191 -12.31 3.44 -9.09
C ASN A 191 -13.77 3.00 -9.10
N ASP A 192 -14.02 1.70 -8.92
CA ASP A 192 -15.37 1.13 -8.88
C ASP A 192 -16.17 1.71 -7.71
N THR A 193 -15.57 1.90 -6.54
CA THR A 193 -16.23 2.54 -5.39
C THR A 193 -16.52 4.03 -5.61
N LYS A 194 -15.73 4.75 -6.40
CA LYS A 194 -16.01 6.15 -6.78
C LYS A 194 -17.08 6.26 -7.86
N ASN A 195 -17.16 5.29 -8.77
CA ASN A 195 -18.18 5.23 -9.83
C ASN A 195 -19.47 4.57 -9.35
N ASN A 196 -19.46 3.84 -8.27
CA ASN A 196 -20.64 3.31 -7.60
C ASN A 196 -21.36 4.44 -6.82
N LYS A 197 -22.01 5.35 -7.52
CA LYS A 197 -23.32 5.80 -7.08
C LYS A 197 -24.10 4.51 -6.88
N SER A 198 -24.41 4.18 -5.64
CA SER A 198 -25.01 2.93 -5.16
C SER A 198 -25.79 2.17 -6.26
N VAL A 199 -25.18 1.19 -6.89
CA VAL A 199 -25.91 0.25 -7.74
C VAL A 199 -26.83 -0.51 -6.81
N LYS A 200 -28.12 -0.17 -6.86
CA LYS A 200 -29.15 -0.90 -6.16
C LYS A 200 -29.67 -1.98 -7.09
N TYR A 201 -29.52 -3.22 -6.70
CA TYR A 201 -30.17 -4.33 -7.37
C TYR A 201 -31.61 -4.43 -6.83
N LEU A 202 -32.57 -4.29 -7.72
CA LEU A 202 -33.98 -4.43 -7.38
C LEU A 202 -34.45 -5.80 -7.86
N VAL A 203 -35.03 -6.57 -6.94
CA VAL A 203 -35.73 -7.81 -7.30
C VAL A 203 -37.19 -7.47 -7.54
N GLN A 204 -37.64 -7.60 -8.77
CA GLN A 204 -39.04 -7.36 -9.13
C GLN A 204 -39.85 -8.62 -8.84
N VAL A 205 -40.83 -8.53 -7.97
CA VAL A 205 -41.71 -9.65 -7.55
C VAL A 205 -43.08 -9.64 -8.24
N GLY A 206 -43.29 -8.71 -9.18
CA GLY A 206 -44.51 -8.63 -10.02
C GLY A 206 -44.57 -7.35 -10.84
N ALA A 207 -45.38 -7.34 -11.89
CA ALA A 207 -45.75 -6.18 -12.64
C ALA A 207 -47.29 -6.14 -12.77
N PHE A 208 -47.89 -4.97 -12.54
CA PHE A 208 -49.34 -4.79 -12.44
C PHE A 208 -49.77 -3.62 -13.28
N SER A 209 -50.86 -3.78 -14.03
CA SER A 209 -51.46 -2.73 -14.82
C SER A 209 -52.33 -1.75 -14.03
N ASN A 210 -52.60 -2.03 -12.77
CA ASN A 210 -53.37 -1.19 -11.87
C ASN A 210 -52.69 -1.08 -10.48
N LYS A 211 -52.97 0.04 -9.81
CA LYS A 211 -52.38 0.38 -8.51
C LYS A 211 -52.79 -0.58 -7.41
N SER A 212 -54.05 -0.99 -7.39
CA SER A 212 -54.61 -1.85 -6.31
C SER A 212 -53.90 -3.22 -6.29
N GLY A 213 -53.66 -3.85 -7.47
CA GLY A 213 -52.91 -5.11 -7.53
C GLY A 213 -51.46 -4.99 -7.02
N ALA A 214 -50.81 -3.87 -7.32
CA ALA A 214 -49.46 -3.61 -6.84
C ALA A 214 -49.45 -3.40 -5.32
N GLU A 215 -50.43 -2.70 -4.74
CA GLU A 215 -50.56 -2.48 -3.30
C GLU A 215 -50.83 -3.79 -2.54
N THR A 216 -51.71 -4.67 -3.09
CA THR A 216 -51.95 -6.00 -2.52
C THR A 216 -50.65 -6.81 -2.48
N ARG A 217 -49.89 -6.84 -3.58
CA ARG A 217 -48.60 -7.56 -3.62
C ARG A 217 -47.57 -6.97 -2.64
N LEU A 218 -47.55 -5.64 -2.48
CA LEU A 218 -46.66 -4.98 -1.49
C LEU A 218 -46.95 -5.44 -0.08
N GLU A 219 -48.25 -5.51 0.32
CA GLU A 219 -48.63 -5.99 1.63
C GLU A 219 -48.29 -7.47 1.86
N GLU A 220 -48.44 -8.33 0.84
CA GLU A 220 -48.03 -9.72 0.89
C GLU A 220 -46.52 -9.83 1.10
N ALA A 221 -45.73 -9.05 0.35
CA ALA A 221 -44.28 -9.03 0.50
C ALA A 221 -43.83 -8.59 1.90
N LYS A 222 -44.45 -7.52 2.46
CA LYS A 222 -44.17 -7.07 3.81
C LYS A 222 -44.50 -8.13 4.86
N LYS A 223 -45.62 -8.83 4.70
CA LYS A 223 -46.06 -9.94 5.59
C LYS A 223 -45.05 -11.13 5.48
N ALA A 224 -44.49 -11.36 4.33
CA ALA A 224 -43.44 -12.37 4.07
C ALA A 224 -42.06 -11.98 4.62
N GLY A 225 -41.91 -10.79 5.27
CA GLY A 225 -40.66 -10.36 5.91
C GLY A 225 -39.85 -9.32 5.15
N PHE A 226 -40.23 -8.91 3.95
CA PHE A 226 -39.55 -7.87 3.16
C PHE A 226 -40.03 -6.48 3.59
N LYS A 227 -39.60 -6.03 4.78
CA LYS A 227 -40.09 -4.80 5.41
C LYS A 227 -39.83 -3.52 4.63
N ASP A 228 -38.80 -3.51 3.77
CA ASP A 228 -38.34 -2.42 2.89
C ASP A 228 -38.92 -2.50 1.47
N ALA A 229 -39.84 -3.41 1.21
CA ALA A 229 -40.54 -3.50 -0.07
C ALA A 229 -41.27 -2.20 -0.43
N PHE A 230 -41.25 -1.81 -1.71
CA PHE A 230 -41.90 -0.60 -2.20
C PHE A 230 -42.41 -0.78 -3.63
N ILE A 231 -43.36 0.07 -4.04
CA ILE A 231 -43.85 0.14 -5.41
C ILE A 231 -43.01 1.15 -6.18
N LYS A 232 -42.46 0.74 -7.36
CA LYS A 232 -41.87 1.64 -8.33
C LYS A 232 -42.81 1.79 -9.52
N VAL A 233 -43.28 2.99 -9.75
CA VAL A 233 -44.05 3.31 -10.94
C VAL A 233 -43.08 3.48 -12.12
N VAL A 234 -43.36 2.84 -13.23
CA VAL A 234 -42.61 2.97 -14.49
C VAL A 234 -43.60 3.41 -15.57
N GLU A 235 -43.24 4.43 -16.34
CA GLU A 235 -43.98 4.93 -17.49
C GLU A 235 -43.53 4.18 -18.74
#